data_72c4ad96b17c5ae0a233a4554a2bf361
#
_entry.id   72c4ad96b17c5ae0a233a4554a2bf361
#
_cell.length_a   1.000
_cell.length_b   1.000
_cell.length_c   1.000
_cell.angle_alpha   90.00
_cell.angle_beta   90.00
_cell.angle_gamma   90.00
#
_symmetry.space_group_name_H-M   'P 1'
#
loop_
_entity.id
_entity.type
_entity.pdbx_description
1 polymer ?
#
loop_
_entity_poly.entity_id
_entity_poly.type
_entity_poly.pdbx_seq_one_letter_code
_entity_poly.pdbx_strand_id
1 'polypeptide(L)'
;MPCSSLLKLPALQGKDFYDRLFSPLVTLWYLLFQRLNADHTLDAAVADARNGGADRLNKKLSQGLVSDSTCSYSDARQRLPWHFLAQALCLQGAKIIALSPTVLWHGRVIALLDGSTVRLRPHGTIPKEFGTSANQHGKPYWCLMRLVVCFCALSGAALDCAMGSIHLSEQVLACQIILRSTAKCLFIGDRNFGVFRVVQAAREASQEVLLRMTDRRARRLLGRALRAGEHEVVWKPTRHDQLQADCSKEPLKGRLLVLKLQRPGFRSQQLCLFTTLPNSAQFRLEELARLYGLRWHIELNLRYLKAQMDLVQLEAKSPDMACKEWLAGLLAYNLIRAAQLCAAVQNGLSPLTLSFSSVRRRLEDWLRQFSRNPRQALGQWAKTLQSMGRCRLPVRRKSRPNEPRAQRHLRLPYAPLIGSRAQARRKLQKYASKS
;
A
#
# COMPACT_ATOMS: atom_id res chain seq x y z
N MET A 1 -8.34 7.58 -15.64
CA MET A 1 -9.78 7.51 -15.27
C MET A 1 -10.50 8.74 -15.81
N PRO A 2 -11.67 8.63 -16.40
CA PRO A 2 -12.48 9.79 -16.76
C PRO A 2 -12.89 10.58 -15.51
N CYS A 3 -12.85 11.91 -15.58
CA CYS A 3 -13.28 12.78 -14.47
C CYS A 3 -14.75 12.50 -14.05
N SER A 4 -15.61 12.19 -15.02
CA SER A 4 -17.01 11.81 -14.78
C SER A 4 -17.17 10.58 -13.88
N SER A 5 -16.27 9.59 -13.98
CA SER A 5 -16.29 8.41 -13.12
C SER A 5 -15.93 8.73 -11.67
N LEU A 6 -15.02 9.69 -11.45
CA LEU A 6 -14.65 10.14 -10.11
C LEU A 6 -15.76 10.94 -9.44
N LEU A 7 -16.43 11.83 -10.20
CA LEU A 7 -17.53 12.65 -9.67
C LEU A 7 -18.78 11.83 -9.31
N LYS A 8 -18.93 10.63 -9.87
CA LYS A 8 -20.04 9.70 -9.57
C LYS A 8 -19.78 8.82 -8.32
N LEU A 9 -18.62 8.96 -7.67
CA LEU A 9 -18.31 8.15 -6.49
C LEU A 9 -19.25 8.48 -5.32
N PRO A 10 -19.78 7.48 -4.60
CA PRO A 10 -20.75 7.66 -3.52
C PRO A 10 -20.30 8.65 -2.44
N ALA A 11 -19.01 8.75 -2.16
CA ALA A 11 -18.48 9.67 -1.15
C ALA A 11 -18.67 11.16 -1.48
N LEU A 12 -19.00 11.50 -2.75
CA LEU A 12 -19.31 12.87 -3.17
C LEU A 12 -20.83 13.11 -3.34
N GLN A 13 -21.64 12.06 -3.37
CA GLN A 13 -23.08 12.19 -3.54
C GLN A 13 -23.70 12.89 -2.32
N GLY A 14 -24.70 13.75 -2.58
CA GLY A 14 -25.39 14.50 -1.53
C GLY A 14 -24.55 15.60 -0.87
N LYS A 15 -23.38 15.94 -1.41
CA LYS A 15 -22.54 17.05 -0.95
C LYS A 15 -22.57 18.18 -1.96
N ASP A 16 -23.00 19.35 -1.55
CA ASP A 16 -22.93 20.55 -2.36
C ASP A 16 -21.49 21.07 -2.39
N PHE A 17 -20.79 20.76 -3.47
CA PHE A 17 -19.56 21.42 -3.80
C PHE A 17 -19.89 22.65 -4.66
N TYR A 18 -19.94 23.83 -4.03
CA TYR A 18 -20.09 25.08 -4.76
C TYR A 18 -19.06 25.19 -5.90
N ASP A 19 -19.38 25.97 -6.93
CA ASP A 19 -18.45 26.28 -8.04
C ASP A 19 -17.27 27.12 -7.54
N ARG A 20 -16.33 26.45 -6.87
CA ARG A 20 -15.13 27.03 -6.29
C ARG A 20 -13.92 26.74 -7.16
N LEU A 21 -12.85 27.55 -7.03
CA LEU A 21 -11.59 27.34 -7.74
C LEU A 21 -11.03 25.95 -7.47
N PHE A 22 -10.94 25.53 -6.22
CA PHE A 22 -10.50 24.18 -5.82
C PHE A 22 -11.71 23.23 -5.68
N SER A 23 -12.26 22.82 -6.82
CA SER A 23 -13.27 21.76 -6.89
C SER A 23 -12.70 20.41 -6.41
N PRO A 24 -13.52 19.35 -6.17
CA PRO A 24 -13.03 18.04 -5.77
C PRO A 24 -11.95 17.47 -6.68
N LEU A 25 -12.09 17.63 -8.01
CA LEU A 25 -11.10 17.12 -8.98
C LEU A 25 -9.81 17.95 -8.97
N VAL A 26 -9.91 19.27 -8.86
CA VAL A 26 -8.72 20.15 -8.72
C VAL A 26 -8.00 19.85 -7.42
N THR A 27 -8.74 19.67 -6.33
CA THR A 27 -8.16 19.32 -5.02
C THR A 27 -7.45 17.96 -5.08
N LEU A 28 -8.08 16.95 -5.69
CA LEU A 28 -7.43 15.65 -5.91
C LEU A 28 -6.16 15.78 -6.76
N TRP A 29 -6.21 16.57 -7.86
CA TRP A 29 -5.05 16.81 -8.70
C TRP A 29 -3.87 17.36 -7.89
N TYR A 30 -4.10 18.37 -7.05
CA TYR A 30 -3.02 18.97 -6.26
C TYR A 30 -2.56 18.09 -5.09
N LEU A 31 -3.39 17.25 -4.53
CA LEU A 31 -2.96 16.20 -3.60
C LEU A 31 -2.00 15.20 -4.27
N LEU A 32 -2.27 14.81 -5.54
CA LEU A 32 -1.38 13.95 -6.32
C LEU A 32 -0.11 14.70 -6.75
N PHE A 33 -0.25 15.94 -7.19
CA PHE A 33 0.85 16.81 -7.56
C PHE A 33 1.89 16.92 -6.43
N GLN A 34 1.44 17.19 -5.21
CA GLN A 34 2.30 17.25 -4.03
C GLN A 34 3.06 15.93 -3.78
N ARG A 35 2.52 14.77 -4.14
CA ARG A 35 3.19 13.47 -3.95
C ARG A 35 4.13 13.10 -5.08
N LEU A 36 3.97 13.67 -6.26
CA LEU A 36 4.82 13.42 -7.42
C LEU A 36 5.97 14.43 -7.53
N ASN A 37 5.82 15.63 -7.00
CA ASN A 37 6.87 16.66 -7.03
C ASN A 37 7.85 16.52 -5.86
N ALA A 38 9.03 17.10 -6.00
CA ALA A 38 10.03 17.17 -4.94
C ALA A 38 9.59 18.12 -3.82
N ASP A 39 8.92 19.23 -4.18
CA ASP A 39 8.33 20.15 -3.23
C ASP A 39 6.88 19.73 -2.92
N HIS A 40 6.64 19.28 -1.71
CA HIS A 40 5.35 18.81 -1.22
C HIS A 40 4.53 19.90 -0.54
N THR A 41 4.95 21.16 -0.57
CA THR A 41 4.30 22.27 0.15
C THR A 41 2.96 22.66 -0.46
N LEU A 42 2.12 23.31 0.34
CA LEU A 42 0.88 23.92 -0.14
C LEU A 42 1.17 25.08 -1.07
N ASP A 43 2.25 25.80 -0.80
CA ASP A 43 2.69 26.93 -1.59
C ASP A 43 3.03 26.53 -3.04
N ALA A 44 3.80 25.48 -3.22
CA ALA A 44 4.10 24.94 -4.54
C ALA A 44 2.84 24.53 -5.31
N ALA A 45 1.83 23.97 -4.64
CA ALA A 45 0.56 23.60 -5.27
C ALA A 45 -0.25 24.85 -5.69
N VAL A 46 -0.29 25.89 -4.86
CA VAL A 46 -0.96 27.15 -5.17
C VAL A 46 -0.25 27.91 -6.28
N ALA A 47 1.10 27.98 -6.25
CA ALA A 47 1.90 28.57 -7.33
C ALA A 47 1.66 27.89 -8.68
N ASP A 48 1.62 26.54 -8.72
CA ASP A 48 1.30 25.79 -9.94
C ASP A 48 -0.14 26.07 -10.41
N ALA A 49 -1.11 26.20 -9.47
CA ALA A 49 -2.50 26.53 -9.80
C ALA A 49 -2.60 27.92 -10.47
N ARG A 50 -1.91 28.92 -9.96
CA ARG A 50 -1.85 30.28 -10.55
C ARG A 50 -1.23 30.26 -11.94
N ASN A 51 -0.28 29.38 -12.18
CA ASN A 51 0.36 29.20 -13.48
C ASN A 51 -0.44 28.31 -14.44
N GLY A 52 -1.70 27.98 -14.12
CA GLY A 52 -2.60 27.22 -14.97
C GLY A 52 -2.38 25.70 -15.00
N GLY A 53 -1.63 25.13 -14.02
CA GLY A 53 -1.31 23.71 -13.97
C GLY A 53 -2.52 22.75 -13.96
N ALA A 54 -3.71 23.23 -13.56
CA ALA A 54 -4.95 22.47 -13.57
C ALA A 54 -6.09 23.15 -14.36
N ASP A 55 -5.82 24.05 -15.29
CA ASP A 55 -6.80 24.79 -16.09
C ASP A 55 -7.81 23.90 -16.84
N ARG A 56 -7.39 22.68 -17.19
CA ARG A 56 -8.29 21.70 -17.81
C ARG A 56 -9.40 21.21 -16.88
N LEU A 57 -9.16 21.25 -15.58
CA LEU A 57 -10.13 20.88 -14.58
C LEU A 57 -10.98 22.08 -14.15
N ASN A 58 -10.40 23.27 -14.19
CA ASN A 58 -11.10 24.53 -13.93
C ASN A 58 -10.35 25.70 -14.58
N LYS A 59 -10.89 26.27 -15.66
CA LYS A 59 -10.32 27.41 -16.41
C LYS A 59 -10.18 28.71 -15.58
N LYS A 60 -10.91 28.83 -14.47
CA LYS A 60 -10.84 30.00 -13.59
C LYS A 60 -9.49 30.12 -12.86
N LEU A 61 -8.68 29.05 -12.82
CA LEU A 61 -7.41 29.03 -12.09
C LEU A 61 -6.39 30.01 -12.70
N SER A 62 -6.24 30.04 -14.03
CA SER A 62 -5.31 30.93 -14.72
C SER A 62 -5.84 32.35 -14.95
N GLN A 63 -7.10 32.63 -14.60
CA GLN A 63 -7.71 33.96 -14.76
C GLN A 63 -7.35 34.97 -13.65
N GLY A 64 -6.27 34.71 -12.88
CA GLY A 64 -5.83 35.61 -11.81
C GLY A 64 -6.69 35.60 -10.55
N LEU A 65 -7.67 34.68 -10.45
CA LEU A 65 -8.58 34.59 -9.31
C LEU A 65 -8.00 33.81 -8.11
N VAL A 66 -6.87 33.11 -8.31
CA VAL A 66 -6.19 32.37 -7.24
C VAL A 66 -5.30 33.33 -6.44
N SER A 67 -5.62 33.46 -5.16
CA SER A 67 -4.80 34.21 -4.20
C SER A 67 -3.45 33.52 -3.96
N ASP A 68 -2.43 34.28 -3.55
CA ASP A 68 -1.15 33.74 -3.06
C ASP A 68 -1.29 32.95 -1.77
N SER A 69 -2.39 33.17 -1.04
CA SER A 69 -2.66 32.44 0.23
C SER A 69 -3.00 30.97 -0.02
N THR A 70 -2.40 30.11 0.78
CA THR A 70 -2.69 28.67 0.77
C THR A 70 -4.03 28.30 1.43
N CYS A 71 -4.74 29.26 2.03
CA CYS A 71 -5.98 29.03 2.82
C CYS A 71 -7.06 28.34 1.99
N SER A 72 -7.39 28.89 0.80
CA SER A 72 -8.44 28.32 -0.06
C SER A 72 -8.18 26.87 -0.46
N TYR A 73 -6.93 26.52 -0.74
CA TYR A 73 -6.55 25.13 -1.04
C TYR A 73 -6.57 24.26 0.22
N SER A 74 -6.08 24.78 1.36
CA SER A 74 -6.15 24.08 2.64
C SER A 74 -7.59 23.72 3.03
N ASP A 75 -8.51 24.67 2.89
CA ASP A 75 -9.94 24.44 3.15
C ASP A 75 -10.55 23.43 2.19
N ALA A 76 -10.18 23.47 0.90
CA ALA A 76 -10.63 22.50 -0.08
C ALA A 76 -10.17 21.08 0.28
N ARG A 77 -8.93 20.92 0.74
CA ARG A 77 -8.41 19.65 1.24
C ARG A 77 -9.20 19.15 2.46
N GLN A 78 -9.61 20.04 3.36
CA GLN A 78 -10.43 19.67 4.53
C GLN A 78 -11.83 19.21 4.12
N ARG A 79 -12.48 19.91 3.20
CA ARG A 79 -13.84 19.57 2.71
C ARG A 79 -13.90 18.24 1.93
N LEU A 80 -12.83 17.88 1.22
CA LEU A 80 -12.80 16.64 0.44
C LEU A 80 -12.78 15.43 1.39
N PRO A 81 -13.78 14.52 1.38
CA PRO A 81 -13.80 13.39 2.30
C PRO A 81 -12.70 12.38 1.94
N TRP A 82 -12.01 11.81 2.94
CA TRP A 82 -10.99 10.80 2.68
C TRP A 82 -11.56 9.53 2.03
N HIS A 83 -12.83 9.21 2.28
CA HIS A 83 -13.55 8.11 1.64
C HIS A 83 -13.60 8.25 0.11
N PHE A 84 -13.62 9.47 -0.41
CA PHE A 84 -13.53 9.71 -1.85
C PHE A 84 -12.18 9.23 -2.41
N LEU A 85 -11.08 9.49 -1.71
CA LEU A 85 -9.76 9.02 -2.14
C LEU A 85 -9.67 7.48 -2.03
N ALA A 86 -10.29 6.89 -1.02
CA ALA A 86 -10.33 5.43 -0.86
C ALA A 86 -11.09 4.77 -2.02
N GLN A 87 -12.28 5.29 -2.35
CA GLN A 87 -13.08 4.81 -3.50
C GLN A 87 -12.34 5.05 -4.83
N ALA A 88 -11.67 6.20 -4.98
CA ALA A 88 -10.85 6.49 -6.15
C ALA A 88 -9.68 5.50 -6.29
N LEU A 89 -9.07 5.07 -5.17
CA LEU A 89 -8.01 4.05 -5.17
C LEU A 89 -8.53 2.71 -5.69
N CYS A 90 -9.65 2.22 -5.17
CA CYS A 90 -10.28 0.98 -5.64
C CYS A 90 -10.64 1.05 -7.13
N LEU A 91 -11.25 2.16 -7.57
CA LEU A 91 -11.57 2.40 -8.98
C LEU A 91 -10.30 2.42 -9.86
N GLN A 92 -9.25 3.08 -9.40
CA GLN A 92 -7.97 3.14 -10.11
C GLN A 92 -7.33 1.75 -10.22
N GLY A 93 -7.33 0.98 -9.12
CA GLY A 93 -6.84 -0.40 -9.09
C GLY A 93 -7.57 -1.29 -10.11
N ALA A 94 -8.92 -1.24 -10.12
CA ALA A 94 -9.73 -1.97 -11.09
C ALA A 94 -9.42 -1.57 -12.54
N LYS A 95 -9.24 -0.27 -12.82
CA LYS A 95 -8.84 0.21 -14.14
C LYS A 95 -7.47 -0.26 -14.57
N ILE A 96 -6.50 -0.30 -13.64
CA ILE A 96 -5.15 -0.82 -13.94
C ILE A 96 -5.21 -2.32 -14.27
N ILE A 97 -5.98 -3.11 -13.52
CA ILE A 97 -6.20 -4.52 -13.85
C ILE A 97 -6.80 -4.70 -15.25
N ALA A 98 -7.76 -3.86 -15.62
CA ALA A 98 -8.41 -3.90 -16.93
C ALA A 98 -7.50 -3.46 -18.10
N LEU A 99 -6.33 -2.85 -17.85
CA LEU A 99 -5.38 -2.46 -18.92
C LEU A 99 -4.76 -3.66 -19.62
N SER A 100 -4.65 -4.82 -18.96
CA SER A 100 -4.05 -6.00 -19.60
C SER A 100 -4.52 -7.30 -18.91
N PRO A 101 -4.94 -8.31 -19.68
CA PRO A 101 -5.27 -9.63 -19.13
C PRO A 101 -4.03 -10.36 -18.55
N THR A 102 -2.81 -9.95 -18.89
CA THR A 102 -1.57 -10.54 -18.40
C THR A 102 -1.36 -10.35 -16.89
N VAL A 103 -2.15 -9.49 -16.23
CA VAL A 103 -2.11 -9.31 -14.77
C VAL A 103 -3.11 -10.21 -14.02
N LEU A 104 -3.77 -11.14 -14.73
CA LEU A 104 -4.64 -12.16 -14.15
C LEU A 104 -3.97 -13.53 -14.16
N TRP A 105 -4.26 -14.33 -13.16
CA TRP A 105 -3.87 -15.73 -13.04
C TRP A 105 -5.14 -16.59 -12.96
N HIS A 106 -5.35 -17.46 -13.95
CA HIS A 106 -6.59 -18.25 -14.07
C HIS A 106 -7.87 -17.42 -13.84
N GLY A 107 -7.93 -16.23 -14.44
CA GLY A 107 -9.06 -15.29 -14.31
C GLY A 107 -9.18 -14.61 -12.93
N ARG A 108 -8.17 -14.72 -12.06
CA ARG A 108 -8.13 -14.13 -10.72
C ARG A 108 -7.06 -13.06 -10.62
N VAL A 109 -7.32 -12.07 -9.81
CA VAL A 109 -6.30 -11.13 -9.34
C VAL A 109 -5.52 -11.77 -8.20
N ILE A 110 -4.21 -11.87 -8.33
CA ILE A 110 -3.35 -12.27 -7.21
C ILE A 110 -3.15 -11.06 -6.32
N ALA A 111 -3.84 -11.07 -5.17
CA ALA A 111 -3.93 -9.96 -4.23
C ALA A 111 -3.00 -10.20 -3.03
N LEU A 112 -1.90 -9.46 -2.94
CA LEU A 112 -0.94 -9.55 -1.83
C LEU A 112 -1.38 -8.66 -0.69
N LEU A 113 -1.48 -9.22 0.54
CA LEU A 113 -1.79 -8.48 1.77
C LEU A 113 -0.55 -8.34 2.64
N ASP A 114 -0.26 -7.13 3.10
CA ASP A 114 0.76 -6.91 4.13
C ASP A 114 0.42 -5.71 5.00
N GLY A 115 0.87 -5.80 6.26
CA GLY A 115 0.71 -4.76 7.25
C GLY A 115 1.89 -3.79 7.28
N SER A 116 1.61 -2.57 7.66
CA SER A 116 2.63 -1.54 7.88
C SER A 116 2.15 -0.49 8.86
N THR A 117 3.04 0.47 9.19
CA THR A 117 2.70 1.65 9.98
C THR A 117 3.32 2.89 9.38
N VAL A 118 2.68 4.03 9.56
CA VAL A 118 3.25 5.35 9.28
C VAL A 118 3.26 6.19 10.54
N ARG A 119 4.24 7.10 10.61
CA ARG A 119 4.44 7.99 11.74
C ARG A 119 3.63 9.27 11.55
N LEU A 120 3.05 9.74 12.64
CA LEU A 120 2.29 10.97 12.72
C LEU A 120 2.76 11.78 13.91
N ARG A 121 2.81 13.10 13.76
CA ARG A 121 3.06 13.99 14.90
C ARG A 121 1.83 14.03 15.82
N PRO A 122 2.01 14.17 17.14
CA PRO A 122 0.90 14.19 18.10
C PRO A 122 0.18 15.54 18.07
N HIS A 123 -0.51 15.86 16.98
CA HIS A 123 -1.34 17.05 16.83
C HIS A 123 -2.81 16.76 17.08
N GLY A 124 -3.52 17.67 17.75
CA GLY A 124 -4.96 17.63 17.93
C GLY A 124 -5.47 16.28 18.44
N THR A 125 -6.37 15.67 17.68
CA THR A 125 -6.99 14.37 18.02
C THR A 125 -6.21 13.16 17.50
N ILE A 126 -5.09 13.33 16.81
CA ILE A 126 -4.26 12.23 16.27
C ILE A 126 -3.85 11.21 17.35
N PRO A 127 -3.39 11.62 18.56
CA PRO A 127 -3.04 10.65 19.60
C PRO A 127 -4.23 9.81 20.10
N LYS A 128 -5.43 10.40 20.14
CA LYS A 128 -6.66 9.71 20.53
C LYS A 128 -7.08 8.70 19.48
N GLU A 129 -6.99 9.06 18.21
CA GLU A 129 -7.45 8.23 17.09
C GLU A 129 -6.49 7.07 16.79
N PHE A 130 -5.21 7.36 16.62
CA PHE A 130 -4.24 6.36 16.18
C PHE A 130 -3.45 5.70 17.30
N GLY A 131 -3.23 6.42 18.39
CA GLY A 131 -2.48 5.92 19.54
C GLY A 131 -0.97 5.90 19.31
N THR A 132 -0.24 5.47 20.33
CA THR A 132 1.22 5.30 20.34
C THR A 132 1.54 3.88 20.77
N SER A 133 2.59 3.25 20.23
CA SER A 133 3.05 1.97 20.76
C SER A 133 3.94 2.20 21.98
N ALA A 134 3.61 1.55 23.11
CA ALA A 134 4.51 1.50 24.25
C ALA A 134 5.70 0.58 23.93
N ASN A 135 6.90 0.96 24.38
CA ASN A 135 8.10 0.13 24.34
C ASN A 135 8.77 0.12 25.70
N GLN A 136 9.81 -0.68 25.87
CA GLN A 136 10.58 -0.78 27.13
C GLN A 136 11.19 0.55 27.63
N HIS A 137 11.27 1.57 26.77
CA HIS A 137 11.78 2.91 27.08
C HIS A 137 10.67 3.95 27.35
N GLY A 138 9.41 3.51 27.46
CA GLY A 138 8.24 4.37 27.70
C GLY A 138 7.43 4.68 26.45
N LYS A 139 6.57 5.70 26.52
CA LYS A 139 5.74 6.11 25.40
C LYS A 139 6.58 6.85 24.35
N PRO A 140 6.64 6.39 23.09
CA PRO A 140 7.33 7.10 22.03
C PRO A 140 6.60 8.41 21.72
N TYR A 141 7.34 9.37 21.17
CA TYR A 141 6.77 10.66 20.74
C TYR A 141 5.73 10.49 19.60
N TRP A 142 5.98 9.54 18.69
CA TRP A 142 5.21 9.39 17.46
C TRP A 142 3.91 8.62 17.68
N CYS A 143 2.82 9.15 17.14
CA CYS A 143 1.61 8.36 16.91
C CYS A 143 1.82 7.46 15.70
N LEU A 144 1.15 6.31 15.68
CA LEU A 144 1.28 5.31 14.63
C LEU A 144 -0.07 4.96 14.04
N MET A 145 -0.28 5.30 12.77
CA MET A 145 -1.40 4.79 12.00
C MET A 145 -1.04 3.40 11.45
N ARG A 146 -1.82 2.38 11.79
CA ARG A 146 -1.70 1.03 11.24
C ARG A 146 -2.36 0.94 9.89
N LEU A 147 -1.74 0.21 8.99
CA LEU A 147 -2.17 0.05 7.61
C LEU A 147 -2.16 -1.43 7.24
N VAL A 148 -3.10 -1.84 6.41
CA VAL A 148 -2.97 -3.01 5.56
C VAL A 148 -3.20 -2.56 4.12
N VAL A 149 -2.28 -2.89 3.23
CA VAL A 149 -2.39 -2.56 1.81
C VAL A 149 -2.51 -3.83 1.02
N CYS A 150 -3.44 -3.82 0.06
CA CYS A 150 -3.62 -4.89 -0.91
C CYS A 150 -2.97 -4.49 -2.23
N PHE A 151 -2.01 -5.29 -2.72
CA PHE A 151 -1.35 -5.05 -4.01
C PHE A 151 -1.63 -6.17 -5.00
N CYS A 152 -1.78 -5.84 -6.27
CA CYS A 152 -1.73 -6.83 -7.33
C CYS A 152 -0.29 -7.37 -7.47
N ALA A 153 -0.12 -8.69 -7.36
CA ALA A 153 1.21 -9.32 -7.46
C ALA A 153 1.89 -9.12 -8.81
N LEU A 154 1.11 -9.05 -9.89
CA LEU A 154 1.63 -9.03 -11.26
C LEU A 154 1.84 -7.63 -11.82
N SER A 155 1.00 -6.65 -11.47
CA SER A 155 1.18 -5.24 -11.86
C SER A 155 1.93 -4.41 -10.80
N GLY A 156 1.93 -4.84 -9.54
CA GLY A 156 2.43 -4.08 -8.40
C GLY A 156 1.52 -2.92 -7.97
N ALA A 157 0.35 -2.74 -8.60
CA ALA A 157 -0.58 -1.67 -8.25
C ALA A 157 -1.23 -1.91 -6.87
N ALA A 158 -1.45 -0.86 -6.10
CA ALA A 158 -2.26 -0.89 -4.90
C ALA A 158 -3.75 -0.96 -5.29
N LEU A 159 -4.44 -1.98 -4.81
CA LEU A 159 -5.85 -2.24 -5.14
C LEU A 159 -6.78 -1.62 -4.10
N ASP A 160 -6.37 -1.68 -2.84
CA ASP A 160 -7.14 -1.22 -1.70
C ASP A 160 -6.23 -1.01 -0.48
N CYS A 161 -6.72 -0.28 0.52
CA CYS A 161 -6.02 -0.05 1.77
C CYS A 161 -7.02 0.13 2.92
N ALA A 162 -6.76 -0.54 4.04
CA ALA A 162 -7.45 -0.29 5.30
C ALA A 162 -6.48 0.38 6.29
N MET A 163 -7.01 1.34 7.04
CA MET A 163 -6.26 2.17 7.97
C MET A 163 -6.93 2.19 9.34
N GLY A 164 -6.16 2.31 10.40
CA GLY A 164 -6.72 2.40 11.74
C GLY A 164 -5.68 2.66 12.82
N SER A 165 -6.16 2.60 14.07
CA SER A 165 -5.33 2.73 15.26
C SER A 165 -4.26 1.64 15.31
N ILE A 166 -3.11 1.95 15.94
CA ILE A 166 -2.06 0.95 16.21
C ILE A 166 -2.57 -0.22 17.06
N HIS A 167 -3.65 -0.03 17.78
CA HIS A 167 -4.27 -1.07 18.62
C HIS A 167 -5.18 -2.03 17.83
N LEU A 168 -5.61 -1.67 16.62
CA LEU A 168 -6.32 -2.59 15.73
C LEU A 168 -5.34 -3.63 15.16
N SER A 169 -5.76 -4.89 15.08
CA SER A 169 -4.93 -5.93 14.47
C SER A 169 -4.92 -5.79 12.95
N GLU A 170 -3.80 -6.14 12.31
CA GLU A 170 -3.71 -6.19 10.84
C GLU A 170 -4.70 -7.18 10.23
N GLN A 171 -5.07 -8.21 10.97
CA GLN A 171 -6.06 -9.21 10.55
C GLN A 171 -7.46 -8.62 10.39
N VAL A 172 -7.87 -7.71 11.31
CA VAL A 172 -9.15 -6.98 11.20
C VAL A 172 -9.14 -6.09 9.96
N LEU A 173 -8.06 -5.35 9.72
CA LEU A 173 -7.92 -4.49 8.55
C LEU A 173 -7.90 -5.32 7.25
N ALA A 174 -7.26 -6.49 7.25
CA ALA A 174 -7.28 -7.40 6.10
C ALA A 174 -8.69 -7.92 5.80
N CYS A 175 -9.47 -8.29 6.83
CA CYS A 175 -10.86 -8.72 6.66
C CYS A 175 -11.70 -7.60 6.00
N GLN A 176 -11.53 -6.34 6.40
CA GLN A 176 -12.22 -5.22 5.77
C GLN A 176 -11.94 -5.11 4.27
N ILE A 177 -10.68 -5.33 3.86
CA ILE A 177 -10.29 -5.32 2.43
C ILE A 177 -10.92 -6.50 1.70
N ILE A 178 -10.86 -7.70 2.27
CA ILE A 178 -11.39 -8.92 1.66
C ILE A 178 -12.90 -8.81 1.44
N LEU A 179 -13.65 -8.39 2.49
CA LEU A 179 -15.11 -8.31 2.46
C LEU A 179 -15.64 -7.29 1.45
N ARG A 180 -14.90 -6.22 1.16
CA ARG A 180 -15.32 -5.20 0.16
C ARG A 180 -14.74 -5.42 -1.24
N SER A 181 -13.96 -6.49 -1.44
CA SER A 181 -13.37 -6.79 -2.75
C SER A 181 -14.44 -7.25 -3.74
N THR A 182 -14.54 -6.55 -4.87
CA THR A 182 -15.51 -6.86 -5.94
C THR A 182 -14.91 -7.71 -7.06
N ALA A 183 -13.59 -7.74 -7.20
CA ALA A 183 -12.90 -8.58 -8.17
C ALA A 183 -12.72 -10.01 -7.62
N LYS A 184 -12.68 -11.01 -8.51
CA LYS A 184 -12.32 -12.39 -8.12
C LYS A 184 -10.83 -12.43 -7.78
N CYS A 185 -10.50 -12.60 -6.50
CA CYS A 185 -9.14 -12.55 -5.98
C CYS A 185 -8.68 -13.89 -5.38
N LEU A 186 -7.36 -14.12 -5.47
CA LEU A 186 -6.63 -15.03 -4.59
C LEU A 186 -5.78 -14.16 -3.65
N PHE A 187 -6.18 -14.08 -2.38
CA PHE A 187 -5.45 -13.32 -1.38
C PHE A 187 -4.25 -14.11 -0.85
N ILE A 188 -3.07 -13.53 -0.93
CA ILE A 188 -1.83 -14.11 -0.42
C ILE A 188 -1.34 -13.26 0.75
N GLY A 189 -1.11 -13.91 1.89
CA GLY A 189 -0.62 -13.27 3.10
C GLY A 189 0.45 -14.08 3.81
N ASP A 190 1.21 -13.42 4.68
CA ASP A 190 2.19 -14.08 5.52
C ASP A 190 1.53 -14.83 6.70
N ARG A 191 2.36 -15.36 7.62
CA ARG A 191 1.89 -16.12 8.80
C ARG A 191 1.00 -15.31 9.77
N ASN A 192 1.01 -13.97 9.69
CA ASN A 192 0.16 -13.12 10.50
C ASN A 192 -1.30 -13.19 10.04
N PHE A 193 -1.50 -13.32 8.72
CA PHE A 193 -2.83 -13.45 8.11
C PHE A 193 -3.35 -14.89 8.06
N GLY A 194 -2.49 -15.89 8.33
CA GLY A 194 -2.87 -17.31 8.36
C GLY A 194 -3.71 -17.67 9.60
N VAL A 195 -4.86 -17.05 9.81
CA VAL A 195 -5.78 -17.19 10.94
C VAL A 195 -7.20 -17.49 10.47
N PHE A 196 -8.02 -18.12 11.32
CA PHE A 196 -9.39 -18.54 10.98
C PHE A 196 -10.24 -17.38 10.47
N ARG A 197 -10.22 -16.23 11.14
CA ARG A 197 -10.98 -15.03 10.79
C ARG A 197 -10.74 -14.56 9.36
N VAL A 198 -9.47 -14.55 8.88
CA VAL A 198 -9.13 -14.11 7.53
C VAL A 198 -9.67 -15.07 6.47
N VAL A 199 -9.61 -16.38 6.73
CA VAL A 199 -10.17 -17.40 5.84
C VAL A 199 -11.70 -17.34 5.83
N GLN A 200 -12.31 -17.09 6.97
CA GLN A 200 -13.76 -16.89 7.10
C GLN A 200 -14.22 -15.68 6.25
N ALA A 201 -13.57 -14.52 6.41
CA ALA A 201 -13.89 -13.33 5.63
C ALA A 201 -13.75 -13.57 4.12
N ALA A 202 -12.75 -14.35 3.70
CA ALA A 202 -12.60 -14.72 2.30
C ALA A 202 -13.76 -15.60 1.81
N ARG A 203 -14.19 -16.60 2.61
CA ARG A 203 -15.35 -17.42 2.27
C ARG A 203 -16.64 -16.59 2.15
N GLU A 204 -16.88 -15.69 3.10
CA GLU A 204 -18.05 -14.81 3.12
C GLU A 204 -18.10 -13.91 1.88
N ALA A 205 -16.94 -13.41 1.45
CA ALA A 205 -16.81 -12.61 0.24
C ALA A 205 -16.69 -13.43 -1.07
N SER A 206 -16.83 -14.77 -1.02
CA SER A 206 -16.60 -15.66 -2.16
C SER A 206 -15.22 -15.49 -2.80
N GLN A 207 -14.21 -15.24 -1.97
CA GLN A 207 -12.81 -15.06 -2.36
C GLN A 207 -11.98 -16.27 -1.94
N GLU A 208 -10.78 -16.39 -2.49
CA GLU A 208 -9.86 -17.48 -2.22
C GLU A 208 -8.60 -16.97 -1.51
N VAL A 209 -7.95 -17.86 -0.77
CA VAL A 209 -6.74 -17.53 -0.01
C VAL A 209 -5.60 -18.52 -0.26
N LEU A 210 -4.36 -18.01 -0.13
CA LEU A 210 -3.13 -18.78 -0.04
C LEU A 210 -2.26 -18.16 1.07
N LEU A 211 -2.36 -18.69 2.29
CA LEU A 211 -1.80 -18.07 3.49
C LEU A 211 -0.72 -18.95 4.11
N ARG A 212 0.39 -18.31 4.51
CA ARG A 212 1.42 -19.03 5.27
C ARG A 212 0.92 -19.33 6.68
N MET A 213 1.17 -20.55 7.11
CA MET A 213 0.87 -21.01 8.46
C MET A 213 2.15 -21.07 9.30
N THR A 214 2.02 -20.89 10.63
CA THR A 214 3.08 -21.31 11.54
C THR A 214 3.08 -22.83 11.66
N ASP A 215 4.23 -23.45 11.87
CA ASP A 215 4.33 -24.92 12.01
C ASP A 215 3.43 -25.45 13.14
N ARG A 216 3.33 -24.70 14.24
CA ARG A 216 2.44 -25.04 15.37
C ARG A 216 0.95 -25.08 14.93
N ARG A 217 0.53 -24.08 14.15
CA ARG A 217 -0.86 -24.00 13.65
C ARG A 217 -1.14 -25.08 12.61
N ALA A 218 -0.18 -25.33 11.71
CA ALA A 218 -0.28 -26.37 10.70
C ALA A 218 -0.37 -27.78 11.33
N ARG A 219 0.44 -28.09 12.36
CA ARG A 219 0.35 -29.35 13.12
C ARG A 219 -0.99 -29.53 13.80
N ARG A 220 -1.50 -28.47 14.44
CA ARG A 220 -2.80 -28.50 15.09
C ARG A 220 -3.94 -28.79 14.09
N LEU A 221 -3.85 -28.14 12.91
CA LEU A 221 -4.84 -28.30 11.85
C LEU A 221 -4.83 -29.71 11.25
N LEU A 222 -3.63 -30.31 11.09
CA LEU A 222 -3.47 -31.65 10.54
C LEU A 222 -3.75 -32.76 11.58
N GLY A 223 -3.64 -32.44 12.86
CA GLY A 223 -3.81 -33.41 13.97
C GLY A 223 -2.66 -34.43 14.11
N ARG A 224 -1.57 -34.29 13.35
CA ARG A 224 -0.42 -35.18 13.30
C ARG A 224 0.87 -34.46 12.90
N ALA A 225 1.98 -35.17 12.84
CA ALA A 225 3.25 -34.66 12.38
C ALA A 225 3.18 -34.18 10.90
N LEU A 226 3.87 -33.08 10.60
CA LEU A 226 3.88 -32.48 9.27
C LEU A 226 4.69 -33.38 8.32
N ARG A 227 4.04 -33.92 7.32
CA ARG A 227 4.68 -34.64 6.20
C ARG A 227 4.58 -33.77 4.95
N ALA A 228 5.63 -33.75 4.13
CA ALA A 228 5.61 -33.03 2.85
C ALA A 228 4.49 -33.58 1.95
N GLY A 229 3.85 -32.68 1.22
CA GLY A 229 2.73 -33.01 0.33
C GLY A 229 1.50 -32.13 0.60
N GLU A 230 0.38 -32.59 0.04
CA GLU A 230 -0.92 -31.94 0.16
C GLU A 230 -1.81 -32.72 1.11
N HIS A 231 -2.54 -32.01 1.96
CA HIS A 231 -3.44 -32.60 2.94
C HIS A 231 -4.75 -31.83 2.93
N GLU A 232 -5.85 -32.50 2.68
CA GLU A 232 -7.17 -31.94 2.90
C GLU A 232 -7.41 -31.79 4.40
N VAL A 233 -7.91 -30.63 4.79
CA VAL A 233 -8.11 -30.28 6.19
C VAL A 233 -9.42 -29.56 6.39
N VAL A 234 -9.99 -29.75 7.60
CA VAL A 234 -11.17 -29.03 8.06
C VAL A 234 -10.75 -28.18 9.25
N TRP A 235 -10.77 -26.87 9.04
CA TRP A 235 -10.37 -25.90 10.05
C TRP A 235 -11.57 -25.49 10.90
N LYS A 236 -11.60 -25.95 12.15
CA LYS A 236 -12.61 -25.56 13.13
C LYS A 236 -12.14 -24.31 13.88
N PRO A 237 -13.05 -23.34 14.19
CA PRO A 237 -12.70 -22.19 15.00
C PRO A 237 -12.27 -22.63 16.40
N THR A 238 -11.23 -22.01 16.93
CA THR A 238 -10.79 -22.23 18.31
C THR A 238 -11.73 -21.51 19.28
N ARG A 239 -11.68 -21.87 20.57
CA ARG A 239 -12.44 -21.15 21.60
C ARG A 239 -12.15 -19.63 21.58
N HIS A 240 -10.91 -19.24 21.32
CA HIS A 240 -10.51 -17.84 21.18
C HIS A 240 -11.14 -17.16 19.94
N ASP A 241 -11.22 -17.88 18.82
CA ASP A 241 -11.89 -17.34 17.61
C ASP A 241 -13.39 -17.11 17.91
N GLN A 242 -14.05 -18.04 18.60
CA GLN A 242 -15.48 -17.99 18.93
C GLN A 242 -15.86 -16.87 19.92
N LEU A 243 -14.91 -16.34 20.68
CA LEU A 243 -15.13 -15.18 21.55
C LEU A 243 -15.22 -13.85 20.77
N GLN A 244 -14.89 -13.86 19.50
CA GLN A 244 -15.03 -12.68 18.64
C GLN A 244 -16.45 -12.62 18.08
N ALA A 245 -17.09 -11.45 18.16
CA ALA A 245 -18.49 -11.25 17.78
C ALA A 245 -18.82 -11.73 16.35
N ASP A 246 -17.86 -11.58 15.41
CA ASP A 246 -18.06 -11.89 14.00
C ASP A 246 -17.56 -13.29 13.60
N CYS A 247 -17.28 -14.18 14.57
CA CYS A 247 -16.76 -15.51 14.25
C CYS A 247 -17.89 -16.52 13.97
N SER A 248 -17.91 -17.07 12.75
CA SER A 248 -18.76 -18.22 12.42
C SER A 248 -18.30 -19.46 13.16
N LYS A 249 -19.27 -20.26 13.66
CA LYS A 249 -19.00 -21.56 14.26
C LYS A 249 -18.76 -22.66 13.22
N GLU A 250 -19.05 -22.38 11.95
CA GLU A 250 -18.91 -23.34 10.87
C GLU A 250 -17.46 -23.65 10.53
N PRO A 251 -17.11 -24.91 10.33
CA PRO A 251 -15.76 -25.29 9.92
C PRO A 251 -15.47 -24.86 8.48
N LEU A 252 -14.21 -24.54 8.20
CA LEU A 252 -13.70 -24.14 6.89
C LEU A 252 -12.95 -25.32 6.26
N LYS A 253 -13.34 -25.71 5.06
CA LYS A 253 -12.62 -26.73 4.28
C LYS A 253 -11.48 -26.08 3.49
N GLY A 254 -10.37 -26.77 3.33
CA GLY A 254 -9.24 -26.31 2.53
C GLY A 254 -8.12 -27.33 2.48
N ARG A 255 -7.01 -26.95 1.87
CA ARG A 255 -5.81 -27.78 1.74
C ARG A 255 -4.64 -27.17 2.52
N LEU A 256 -3.92 -27.99 3.24
CA LEU A 256 -2.63 -27.66 3.84
C LEU A 256 -1.52 -28.21 2.95
N LEU A 257 -0.71 -27.33 2.40
CA LEU A 257 0.43 -27.64 1.56
C LEU A 257 1.69 -27.56 2.42
N VAL A 258 2.44 -28.66 2.50
CA VAL A 258 3.67 -28.76 3.30
C VAL A 258 4.85 -29.02 2.35
N LEU A 259 5.74 -28.03 2.23
CA LEU A 259 6.90 -28.07 1.35
C LEU A 259 8.19 -28.10 2.16
N LYS A 260 9.13 -28.94 1.76
CA LYS A 260 10.50 -28.90 2.28
C LYS A 260 11.32 -27.93 1.44
N LEU A 261 11.96 -26.97 2.07
CA LEU A 261 12.84 -25.98 1.42
C LEU A 261 14.29 -26.43 1.59
N GLN A 262 14.91 -26.86 0.48
CA GLN A 262 16.32 -27.26 0.47
C GLN A 262 17.21 -26.21 -0.21
N ARG A 263 17.10 -24.95 0.18
CA ARG A 263 17.95 -23.89 -0.38
C ARG A 263 18.93 -23.37 0.68
N PRO A 264 20.24 -23.31 0.39
CA PRO A 264 21.22 -22.67 1.25
C PRO A 264 20.82 -21.24 1.59
N GLY A 265 21.00 -20.82 2.85
CA GLY A 265 20.66 -19.46 3.32
C GLY A 265 19.21 -19.24 3.76
N PHE A 266 18.33 -20.23 3.67
CA PHE A 266 16.96 -20.14 4.22
C PHE A 266 16.94 -20.70 5.66
N ARG A 267 16.39 -19.90 6.59
CA ARG A 267 16.20 -20.33 7.99
C ARG A 267 15.09 -21.38 8.15
N SER A 268 14.10 -21.33 7.29
CA SER A 268 12.96 -22.27 7.34
C SER A 268 13.23 -23.46 6.44
N GLN A 269 13.36 -24.63 7.02
CA GLN A 269 13.47 -25.89 6.27
C GLN A 269 12.09 -26.37 5.75
N GLN A 270 11.01 -25.80 6.26
CA GLN A 270 9.64 -26.18 5.95
C GLN A 270 8.77 -24.95 5.71
N LEU A 271 7.92 -25.01 4.69
CA LEU A 271 6.91 -24.00 4.38
C LEU A 271 5.53 -24.64 4.42
N CYS A 272 4.67 -24.16 5.32
CA CYS A 272 3.28 -24.60 5.42
C CYS A 272 2.39 -23.51 4.86
N LEU A 273 1.55 -23.84 3.86
CA LEU A 273 0.57 -22.95 3.26
C LEU A 273 -0.81 -23.54 3.40
N PHE A 274 -1.79 -22.72 3.75
CA PHE A 274 -3.21 -23.08 3.71
C PHE A 274 -3.86 -22.40 2.51
N THR A 275 -4.70 -23.13 1.78
CA THR A 275 -5.47 -22.58 0.65
C THR A 275 -6.89 -23.09 0.64
N THR A 276 -7.82 -22.26 0.16
CA THR A 276 -9.22 -22.62 -0.12
C THR A 276 -9.42 -23.10 -1.56
N LEU A 277 -8.39 -22.97 -2.43
CA LEU A 277 -8.45 -23.48 -3.80
C LEU A 277 -8.65 -25.00 -3.81
N PRO A 278 -9.51 -25.55 -4.69
CA PRO A 278 -9.77 -26.97 -4.76
C PRO A 278 -8.53 -27.77 -5.23
N ASN A 279 -8.48 -29.05 -4.90
CA ASN A 279 -7.47 -29.95 -5.45
C ASN A 279 -7.82 -30.28 -6.89
N SER A 280 -7.02 -29.77 -7.81
CA SER A 280 -7.22 -30.00 -9.24
C SER A 280 -5.89 -29.88 -10.00
N ALA A 281 -5.86 -30.42 -11.20
CA ALA A 281 -4.71 -30.28 -12.10
C ALA A 281 -4.36 -28.79 -12.40
N GLN A 282 -5.33 -27.89 -12.24
CA GLN A 282 -5.16 -26.45 -12.46
C GLN A 282 -4.42 -25.76 -11.32
N PHE A 283 -4.45 -26.31 -10.07
CA PHE A 283 -3.89 -25.65 -8.88
C PHE A 283 -2.90 -26.58 -8.18
N ARG A 284 -1.83 -26.95 -8.88
CA ARG A 284 -0.80 -27.85 -8.38
C ARG A 284 0.04 -27.21 -7.28
N LEU A 285 0.56 -28.04 -6.39
CA LEU A 285 1.39 -27.62 -5.25
C LEU A 285 2.58 -26.74 -5.67
N GLU A 286 3.29 -27.12 -6.74
CA GLU A 286 4.47 -26.38 -7.22
C GLU A 286 4.10 -25.00 -7.73
N GLU A 287 2.94 -24.88 -8.40
CA GLU A 287 2.45 -23.61 -8.91
C GLU A 287 2.04 -22.68 -7.75
N LEU A 288 1.30 -23.20 -6.78
CA LEU A 288 0.92 -22.45 -5.58
C LEU A 288 2.14 -22.02 -4.76
N ALA A 289 3.17 -22.87 -4.69
CA ALA A 289 4.43 -22.52 -4.04
C ALA A 289 5.16 -21.37 -4.76
N ARG A 290 5.19 -21.39 -6.11
CA ARG A 290 5.75 -20.29 -6.92
C ARG A 290 4.96 -19.02 -6.74
N LEU A 291 3.62 -19.09 -6.75
CA LEU A 291 2.73 -17.98 -6.49
C LEU A 291 2.98 -17.36 -5.12
N TYR A 292 3.11 -18.19 -4.07
CA TYR A 292 3.46 -17.70 -2.76
C TYR A 292 4.81 -16.96 -2.75
N GLY A 293 5.74 -17.35 -3.60
CA GLY A 293 7.02 -16.66 -3.79
C GLY A 293 6.86 -15.20 -4.22
N LEU A 294 5.77 -14.84 -4.94
CA LEU A 294 5.48 -13.47 -5.34
C LEU A 294 5.19 -12.54 -4.15
N ARG A 295 4.83 -13.10 -2.98
CA ARG A 295 4.64 -12.32 -1.76
C ARG A 295 5.83 -11.39 -1.46
N TRP A 296 7.04 -11.79 -1.84
CA TRP A 296 8.22 -10.96 -1.65
C TRP A 296 8.14 -9.58 -2.34
N HIS A 297 7.34 -9.46 -3.40
CA HIS A 297 7.15 -8.19 -4.10
C HIS A 297 6.46 -7.14 -3.23
N ILE A 298 5.69 -7.53 -2.22
CA ILE A 298 5.01 -6.59 -1.35
C ILE A 298 6.00 -5.77 -0.51
N GLU A 299 7.09 -6.37 -0.08
CA GLU A 299 8.16 -5.69 0.65
C GLU A 299 8.82 -4.60 -0.21
N LEU A 300 8.97 -4.87 -1.53
CA LEU A 300 9.44 -3.88 -2.49
C LEU A 300 8.42 -2.75 -2.70
N ASN A 301 7.14 -3.09 -2.83
CA ASN A 301 6.05 -2.13 -3.03
C ASN A 301 5.93 -1.18 -1.82
N LEU A 302 5.95 -1.72 -0.60
CA LEU A 302 5.96 -0.92 0.63
C LEU A 302 7.22 -0.05 0.76
N ARG A 303 8.38 -0.57 0.33
CA ARG A 303 9.61 0.22 0.29
C ARG A 303 9.52 1.37 -0.72
N TYR A 304 8.91 1.18 -1.89
CA TYR A 304 8.68 2.26 -2.84
C TYR A 304 7.76 3.34 -2.27
N LEU A 305 6.68 2.96 -1.61
CA LEU A 305 5.79 3.90 -0.92
C LEU A 305 6.53 4.69 0.16
N LYS A 306 7.29 4.00 1.01
CA LYS A 306 7.98 4.63 2.12
C LYS A 306 9.18 5.47 1.69
N ALA A 307 10.07 4.93 0.83
CA ALA A 307 11.34 5.57 0.50
C ALA A 307 11.29 6.42 -0.76
N GLN A 308 10.44 6.06 -1.75
CA GLN A 308 10.39 6.77 -3.03
C GLN A 308 9.25 7.80 -3.08
N MET A 309 8.14 7.55 -2.36
CA MET A 309 6.99 8.46 -2.28
C MET A 309 6.97 9.24 -0.96
N ASP A 310 8.02 9.11 -0.14
CA ASP A 310 8.21 9.78 1.15
C ASP A 310 7.01 9.64 2.12
N LEU A 311 6.53 8.39 2.27
CA LEU A 311 5.39 8.06 3.13
C LEU A 311 5.80 7.33 4.43
N VAL A 312 7.01 7.55 4.94
CA VAL A 312 7.45 7.04 6.25
C VAL A 312 6.76 7.80 7.37
N GLN A 313 6.65 9.12 7.19
CA GLN A 313 6.06 10.06 8.11
C GLN A 313 5.13 11.00 7.36
N LEU A 314 3.95 11.27 7.92
CA LEU A 314 3.01 12.22 7.36
C LEU A 314 3.02 13.51 8.20
N GLU A 315 2.83 14.65 7.53
CA GLU A 315 2.83 15.98 8.18
C GLU A 315 1.42 16.45 8.52
N ALA A 316 0.43 15.58 8.41
CA ALA A 316 -0.97 15.86 8.73
C ALA A 316 -1.16 16.33 10.17
N LYS A 317 -2.06 17.30 10.36
CA LYS A 317 -2.43 17.87 11.66
C LYS A 317 -3.77 17.34 12.19
N SER A 318 -4.46 16.49 11.43
CA SER A 318 -5.71 15.83 11.83
C SER A 318 -5.76 14.39 11.33
N PRO A 319 -6.55 13.49 11.96
CA PRO A 319 -6.72 12.11 11.51
C PRO A 319 -7.25 12.02 10.08
N ASP A 320 -8.24 12.80 9.74
CA ASP A 320 -8.82 12.87 8.39
C ASP A 320 -7.77 13.25 7.34
N MET A 321 -6.94 14.24 7.63
CA MET A 321 -5.87 14.65 6.72
C MET A 321 -4.77 13.58 6.60
N ALA A 322 -4.47 12.84 7.68
CA ALA A 322 -3.51 11.74 7.64
C ALA A 322 -3.98 10.63 6.68
N CYS A 323 -5.26 10.27 6.73
CA CYS A 323 -5.86 9.33 5.79
C CYS A 323 -5.76 9.84 4.34
N LYS A 324 -6.07 11.13 4.10
CA LYS A 324 -5.98 11.75 2.76
C LYS A 324 -4.55 11.75 2.22
N GLU A 325 -3.57 12.13 3.03
CA GLU A 325 -2.16 12.15 2.62
C GLU A 325 -1.66 10.76 2.23
N TRP A 326 -2.00 9.74 3.02
CA TRP A 326 -1.65 8.36 2.71
C TRP A 326 -2.30 7.87 1.41
N LEU A 327 -3.61 8.07 1.27
CA LEU A 327 -4.37 7.65 0.08
C LEU A 327 -3.93 8.40 -1.18
N ALA A 328 -3.63 9.70 -1.08
CA ALA A 328 -3.07 10.47 -2.18
C ALA A 328 -1.71 9.89 -2.62
N GLY A 329 -0.89 9.47 -1.67
CA GLY A 329 0.36 8.76 -1.95
C GLY A 329 0.16 7.44 -2.69
N LEU A 330 -0.84 6.64 -2.29
CA LEU A 330 -1.20 5.39 -3.00
C LEU A 330 -1.73 5.66 -4.42
N LEU A 331 -2.56 6.68 -4.59
CA LEU A 331 -3.08 7.08 -5.90
C LEU A 331 -1.94 7.55 -6.82
N ALA A 332 -1.01 8.36 -6.32
CA ALA A 332 0.17 8.81 -7.06
C ALA A 332 1.09 7.63 -7.41
N TYR A 333 1.33 6.72 -6.47
CA TYR A 333 2.05 5.47 -6.70
C TYR A 333 1.42 4.65 -7.83
N ASN A 334 0.10 4.54 -7.84
CA ASN A 334 -0.62 3.80 -8.88
C ASN A 334 -0.53 4.44 -10.27
N LEU A 335 -0.37 5.77 -10.39
CA LEU A 335 -0.08 6.40 -11.69
C LEU A 335 1.24 5.88 -12.26
N ILE A 336 2.26 5.73 -11.43
CA ILE A 336 3.56 5.19 -11.84
C ILE A 336 3.42 3.71 -12.22
N ARG A 337 2.64 2.92 -11.46
CA ARG A 337 2.38 1.50 -11.79
C ARG A 337 1.59 1.32 -13.08
N ALA A 338 0.61 2.19 -13.33
CA ALA A 338 -0.12 2.20 -14.60
C ALA A 338 0.83 2.48 -15.78
N ALA A 339 1.69 3.49 -15.66
CA ALA A 339 2.70 3.80 -16.68
C ALA A 339 3.68 2.63 -16.91
N GLN A 340 4.14 1.97 -15.82
CA GLN A 340 4.96 0.77 -15.93
C GLN A 340 4.24 -0.37 -16.67
N LEU A 341 2.96 -0.59 -16.37
CA LEU A 341 2.17 -1.63 -17.04
C LEU A 341 1.99 -1.31 -18.53
N CYS A 342 1.61 -0.07 -18.86
CA CYS A 342 1.47 0.35 -20.26
C CYS A 342 2.78 0.20 -21.02
N ALA A 343 3.91 0.64 -20.43
CA ALA A 343 5.22 0.50 -21.04
C ALA A 343 5.63 -0.97 -21.22
N ALA A 344 5.31 -1.81 -20.24
CA ALA A 344 5.61 -3.23 -20.29
C ALA A 344 4.79 -3.93 -21.40
N VAL A 345 3.49 -3.67 -21.48
CA VAL A 345 2.61 -4.22 -22.53
C VAL A 345 3.11 -3.81 -23.91
N GLN A 346 3.41 -2.53 -24.13
CA GLN A 346 3.90 -2.04 -25.42
C GLN A 346 5.25 -2.66 -25.84
N ASN A 347 6.09 -3.07 -24.88
CA ASN A 347 7.43 -3.60 -25.14
C ASN A 347 7.54 -5.12 -24.92
N GLY A 348 6.44 -5.84 -24.71
CA GLY A 348 6.44 -7.30 -24.44
C GLY A 348 7.19 -7.70 -23.17
N LEU A 349 7.11 -6.91 -22.11
CA LEU A 349 7.86 -7.08 -20.86
C LEU A 349 6.93 -7.34 -19.67
N SER A 350 7.49 -7.86 -18.57
CA SER A 350 6.80 -7.83 -17.28
C SER A 350 6.96 -6.46 -16.61
N PRO A 351 5.89 -5.84 -16.09
CA PRO A 351 5.96 -4.51 -15.50
C PRO A 351 6.91 -4.44 -14.29
N LEU A 352 7.08 -5.54 -13.55
CA LEU A 352 7.96 -5.60 -12.39
C LEU A 352 9.45 -5.68 -12.74
N THR A 353 9.80 -5.85 -14.02
CA THR A 353 11.20 -5.79 -14.50
C THR A 353 11.65 -4.37 -14.80
N LEU A 354 10.73 -3.40 -14.79
CA LEU A 354 11.04 -2.00 -15.02
C LEU A 354 11.40 -1.28 -13.71
N SER A 355 12.38 -0.35 -13.79
CA SER A 355 12.78 0.47 -12.64
C SER A 355 11.69 1.46 -12.26
N PHE A 356 11.17 1.34 -11.05
CA PHE A 356 10.14 2.25 -10.51
C PHE A 356 10.60 3.71 -10.54
N SER A 357 11.79 4.01 -10.03
CA SER A 357 12.32 5.38 -9.97
C SER A 357 12.55 6.00 -11.34
N SER A 358 13.00 5.18 -12.31
CA SER A 358 13.26 5.67 -13.67
C SER A 358 11.97 5.94 -14.43
N VAL A 359 10.95 5.10 -14.23
CA VAL A 359 9.61 5.32 -14.80
C VAL A 359 8.95 6.52 -14.15
N ARG A 360 9.04 6.65 -12.80
CA ARG A 360 8.55 7.83 -12.07
C ARG A 360 9.05 9.12 -12.69
N ARG A 361 10.36 9.29 -12.84
CA ARG A 361 10.95 10.52 -13.42
C ARG A 361 10.40 10.82 -14.81
N ARG A 362 10.30 9.82 -15.71
CA ARG A 362 9.74 10.01 -17.05
C ARG A 362 8.26 10.36 -17.05
N LEU A 363 7.51 9.81 -16.11
CA LEU A 363 6.09 10.15 -15.92
C LEU A 363 5.94 11.59 -15.42
N GLU A 364 6.75 12.01 -14.46
CA GLU A 364 6.75 13.39 -13.93
C GLU A 364 7.10 14.40 -15.05
N ASP A 365 8.09 14.11 -15.88
CA ASP A 365 8.45 14.95 -17.04
C ASP A 365 7.31 15.02 -18.06
N TRP A 366 6.67 13.87 -18.34
CA TRP A 366 5.52 13.83 -19.23
C TRP A 366 4.31 14.59 -18.66
N LEU A 367 4.04 14.48 -17.36
CA LEU A 367 2.95 15.21 -16.70
C LEU A 367 3.16 16.73 -16.75
N ARG A 368 4.41 17.21 -16.59
CA ARG A 368 4.74 18.64 -16.77
C ARG A 368 4.51 19.10 -18.21
N GLN A 369 4.87 18.31 -19.19
CA GLN A 369 4.58 18.63 -20.61
C GLN A 369 3.08 18.60 -20.89
N PHE A 370 2.36 17.60 -20.33
CA PHE A 370 0.92 17.46 -20.47
C PHE A 370 0.17 18.66 -19.88
N SER A 371 0.62 19.18 -18.77
CA SER A 371 0.08 20.38 -18.13
C SER A 371 0.21 21.62 -19.05
N ARG A 372 1.37 21.77 -19.72
CA ARG A 372 1.66 22.93 -20.60
C ARG A 372 1.06 22.78 -22.00
N ASN A 373 1.30 21.66 -22.66
CA ASN A 373 0.82 21.38 -24.01
C ASN A 373 0.31 19.93 -24.14
N PRO A 374 -0.95 19.70 -23.82
CA PRO A 374 -1.52 18.38 -23.76
C PRO A 374 -1.62 17.64 -25.09
N ARG A 375 -1.88 18.37 -26.20
CA ARG A 375 -1.93 17.74 -27.54
C ARG A 375 -0.58 17.16 -27.90
N GLN A 376 0.49 17.92 -27.71
CA GLN A 376 1.86 17.48 -27.96
C GLN A 376 2.25 16.33 -27.03
N ALA A 377 1.97 16.43 -25.73
CA ALA A 377 2.28 15.38 -24.77
C ALA A 377 1.56 14.07 -25.09
N LEU A 378 0.28 14.11 -25.49
CA LEU A 378 -0.47 12.93 -25.94
C LEU A 378 0.15 12.32 -27.20
N GLY A 379 0.51 13.15 -28.19
CA GLY A 379 1.20 12.67 -29.40
C GLY A 379 2.54 12.00 -29.12
N GLN A 380 3.22 12.37 -28.04
CA GLN A 380 4.49 11.79 -27.61
C GLN A 380 4.36 10.62 -26.66
N TRP A 381 3.15 10.27 -26.19
CA TRP A 381 2.94 9.25 -25.18
C TRP A 381 3.52 7.88 -25.55
N ALA A 382 3.34 7.43 -26.80
CA ALA A 382 3.91 6.18 -27.27
C ALA A 382 5.44 6.15 -27.21
N LYS A 383 6.10 7.25 -27.59
CA LYS A 383 7.58 7.40 -27.45
C LYS A 383 8.03 7.40 -26.00
N THR A 384 7.26 8.04 -25.14
CA THR A 384 7.51 8.04 -23.68
C THR A 384 7.42 6.64 -23.10
N LEU A 385 6.39 5.86 -23.44
CA LEU A 385 6.25 4.45 -23.03
C LEU A 385 7.39 3.59 -23.55
N GLN A 386 7.83 3.77 -24.80
CA GLN A 386 9.00 3.09 -25.35
C GLN A 386 10.27 3.41 -24.54
N SER A 387 10.48 4.69 -24.19
CA SER A 387 11.58 5.12 -23.33
C SER A 387 11.50 4.49 -21.93
N MET A 388 10.31 4.40 -21.35
CA MET A 388 10.09 3.73 -20.06
C MET A 388 10.41 2.22 -20.17
N GLY A 389 10.09 1.57 -21.27
CA GLY A 389 10.41 0.15 -21.52
C GLY A 389 11.90 -0.17 -21.52
N ARG A 390 12.74 0.81 -21.80
CA ARG A 390 14.22 0.71 -21.72
C ARG A 390 14.75 0.76 -20.27
N CYS A 391 13.94 1.19 -19.32
CA CYS A 391 14.32 1.34 -17.90
C CYS A 391 14.30 0.01 -17.16
N ARG A 392 14.98 -1.00 -17.67
CA ARG A 392 15.01 -2.33 -17.03
C ARG A 392 15.84 -2.34 -15.76
N LEU A 393 15.39 -3.10 -14.79
CA LEU A 393 16.21 -3.43 -13.63
C LEU A 393 17.38 -4.31 -14.08
N PRO A 394 18.58 -4.15 -13.49
CA PRO A 394 19.72 -4.99 -13.82
C PRO A 394 19.39 -6.46 -13.48
N VAL A 395 19.70 -7.35 -14.42
CA VAL A 395 19.53 -8.79 -14.21
C VAL A 395 20.48 -9.21 -13.09
N ARG A 396 19.92 -9.83 -12.03
CA ARG A 396 20.71 -10.34 -10.92
C ARG A 396 21.68 -11.40 -11.44
N ARG A 397 22.97 -11.16 -11.33
CA ARG A 397 23.98 -12.14 -11.75
C ARG A 397 23.78 -13.44 -10.97
N LYS A 398 23.66 -14.56 -11.68
CA LYS A 398 23.47 -15.90 -11.07
C LYS A 398 24.63 -16.30 -10.15
N SER A 399 25.82 -15.74 -10.41
CA SER A 399 27.08 -16.02 -9.70
C SER A 399 27.32 -15.15 -8.46
N ARG A 400 26.35 -14.31 -8.04
CA ARG A 400 26.55 -13.53 -6.83
C ARG A 400 26.52 -14.46 -5.60
N PRO A 401 27.62 -14.54 -4.83
CA PRO A 401 27.67 -15.37 -3.63
C PRO A 401 26.54 -14.97 -2.66
N ASN A 402 26.05 -15.96 -1.90
CA ASN A 402 25.08 -15.69 -0.85
C ASN A 402 25.80 -14.90 0.25
N GLU A 403 25.48 -13.61 0.32
CA GLU A 403 25.99 -12.76 1.40
C GLU A 403 25.46 -13.23 2.75
N PRO A 404 26.31 -13.32 3.79
CA PRO A 404 25.85 -13.62 5.12
C PRO A 404 24.86 -12.56 5.58
N ARG A 405 23.71 -12.98 6.14
CA ARG A 405 22.70 -12.07 6.69
C ARG A 405 23.15 -11.46 8.04
N ALA A 406 24.40 -11.02 8.12
CA ALA A 406 24.92 -10.29 9.25
C ALA A 406 24.70 -8.78 9.01
N GLN A 407 23.93 -8.14 9.87
CA GLN A 407 23.88 -6.67 9.89
C GLN A 407 24.96 -6.18 10.85
N ARG A 408 25.86 -5.32 10.36
CA ARG A 408 26.64 -4.48 11.23
C ARG A 408 25.69 -3.52 11.94
N HIS A 409 25.60 -3.57 13.25
CA HIS A 409 24.93 -2.52 14.00
C HIS A 409 25.68 -1.22 13.77
N LEU A 410 25.07 -0.30 13.03
CA LEU A 410 25.52 1.08 12.99
C LEU A 410 25.37 1.62 14.40
N ARG A 411 26.48 1.92 15.07
CA ARG A 411 26.46 2.69 16.31
C ARG A 411 25.89 4.06 15.97
N LEU A 412 24.75 4.39 16.56
CA LEU A 412 24.22 5.74 16.47
C LEU A 412 25.26 6.69 17.07
N PRO A 413 25.53 7.86 16.43
CA PRO A 413 26.54 8.82 16.91
C PRO A 413 26.22 9.37 18.32
N TYR A 414 24.95 9.27 18.74
CA TYR A 414 24.49 9.70 20.06
C TYR A 414 23.66 8.59 20.71
N ALA A 415 23.80 8.47 22.03
CA ALA A 415 22.96 7.58 22.83
C ALA A 415 21.47 8.01 22.72
N PRO A 416 20.51 7.06 22.71
CA PRO A 416 19.12 7.40 22.72
C PRO A 416 18.77 8.26 23.93
N LEU A 417 17.94 9.29 23.71
CA LEU A 417 17.48 10.17 24.78
C LEU A 417 16.58 9.39 25.73
N ILE A 418 17.03 9.19 26.97
CA ILE A 418 16.26 8.57 28.04
C ILE A 418 15.54 9.69 28.81
N GLY A 419 14.22 9.69 28.77
CA GLY A 419 13.37 10.72 29.39
C GLY A 419 13.11 11.94 28.49
N SER A 420 12.66 13.04 29.09
CA SER A 420 12.33 14.25 28.34
C SER A 420 13.56 15.10 28.01
N ARG A 421 13.50 15.87 26.90
CA ARG A 421 14.54 16.85 26.56
C ARG A 421 14.80 17.86 27.68
N ALA A 422 13.76 18.22 28.45
CA ALA A 422 13.89 19.13 29.59
C ALA A 422 14.74 18.51 30.70
N GLN A 423 14.56 17.23 31.01
CA GLN A 423 15.38 16.49 31.96
C GLN A 423 16.83 16.38 31.49
N ALA A 424 17.06 16.10 30.21
CA ALA A 424 18.41 16.04 29.64
C ALA A 424 19.11 17.42 29.71
N ARG A 425 18.43 18.52 29.41
CA ARG A 425 18.97 19.88 29.57
C ARG A 425 19.35 20.19 31.02
N ARG A 426 18.50 19.85 31.99
CA ARG A 426 18.80 20.04 33.41
C ARG A 426 20.04 19.23 33.85
N LYS A 427 20.22 18.01 33.34
CA LYS A 427 21.43 17.21 33.59
C LYS A 427 22.68 17.88 33.00
N LEU A 428 22.62 18.35 31.75
CA LEU A 428 23.74 19.07 31.13
C LEU A 428 24.11 20.34 31.88
N GLN A 429 23.13 21.13 32.35
CA GLN A 429 23.35 22.33 33.16
C GLN A 429 24.05 21.99 34.50
N LYS A 430 23.67 20.89 35.16
CA LYS A 430 24.32 20.41 36.37
C LYS A 430 25.77 19.93 36.14
N TYR A 431 26.10 19.45 34.94
CA TYR A 431 27.48 19.11 34.59
C TYR A 431 28.31 20.37 34.30
N ALA A 432 27.77 21.34 33.58
CA ALA A 432 28.42 22.60 33.25
C ALA A 432 28.67 23.51 34.48
N SER A 433 27.88 23.36 35.57
CA SER A 433 28.11 24.08 36.82
C SER A 433 29.11 23.41 37.78
N LYS A 434 29.66 22.23 37.41
CA LYS A 434 30.65 21.49 38.20
C LYS A 434 32.02 21.45 37.53
N SER A 435 32.13 21.95 36.30
CA SER A 435 33.37 22.22 35.57
C SER A 435 33.71 23.71 35.63
#